data_0b94034be00a26a08267af078917d025
#
_entry.id   0b94034be00a26a08267af078917d025
#
_cell.length_a   1.000
_cell.length_b   1.000
_cell.length_c   1.000
_cell.angle_alpha   90.00
_cell.angle_beta   90.00
_cell.angle_gamma   90.00
#
_symmetry.space_group_name_H-M   'P 1'
#
loop_
_entity.id
_entity.type
_entity.pdbx_description
1 polymer ?
#
loop_
_entity_poly.entity_id
_entity_poly.type
_entity_poly.pdbx_seq_one_letter_code
_entity_poly.pdbx_strand_id
1 'polypeptide(L)'
;LPVAILFGTVLSISGMVASNEITALRSIGISFPRIMLPFLIVGIALSGITFLTNEKIVPWASHKSENIVRNMILKQQVPLIHSNVFQKGPNNQTFYVQVVDEQNKILQNIMIFDLNDGDFPKIITAKQATWDDKCWYLSNGSIHKFDRDGKLLWQANFNDFKLQVDIDVKDFFAMQKTPSEMTTDELKKQIDKMADSGQDTREMKVDYQIKFSLPLASLITALIGAPLSVKAPRSGKMMGIAYSFGVIFVYYNLMSIGRAFARNGIISPFMGAWCPVIIIGTLGVILLFNVEYSFDKKSIEILWAS
;
A
#
# COMPACT_ATOMS: atom_id res chain seq x y z
N LEU A 1 -10.24 3.51 9.73
CA LEU A 1 -10.16 3.29 11.17
C LEU A 1 -9.37 4.39 11.90
N PRO A 2 -8.16 4.82 11.50
CA PRO A 2 -7.39 5.86 12.24
C PRO A 2 -8.19 7.15 12.49
N VAL A 3 -8.96 7.60 11.50
CA VAL A 3 -9.81 8.79 11.58
C VAL A 3 -10.88 8.63 12.67
N ALA A 4 -11.56 7.49 12.70
CA ALA A 4 -12.61 7.22 13.68
C ALA A 4 -12.06 7.16 15.11
N ILE A 5 -10.86 6.59 15.27
CA ILE A 5 -10.18 6.54 16.57
C ILE A 5 -9.80 7.93 17.07
N LEU A 6 -9.26 8.77 16.18
CA LEU A 6 -8.94 10.15 16.51
C LEU A 6 -10.18 10.92 16.98
N PHE A 7 -11.26 10.87 16.21
CA PHE A 7 -12.52 11.53 16.57
C PHE A 7 -13.09 10.97 17.89
N GLY A 8 -13.12 9.66 18.05
CA GLY A 8 -13.60 9.01 19.29
C GLY A 8 -12.80 9.44 20.49
N THR A 9 -11.47 9.44 20.41
CA THR A 9 -10.57 9.89 21.48
C THR A 9 -10.78 11.37 21.79
N VAL A 10 -10.80 12.22 20.76
CA VAL A 10 -10.96 13.66 20.92
C VAL A 10 -12.31 14.01 21.53
N LEU A 11 -13.40 13.42 21.04
CA LEU A 11 -14.74 13.68 21.57
C LEU A 11 -14.90 13.20 23.01
N SER A 12 -14.37 12.03 23.35
CA SER A 12 -14.41 11.47 24.69
C SER A 12 -13.62 12.34 25.67
N ILE A 13 -12.36 12.66 25.36
CA ILE A 13 -11.52 13.49 26.22
C ILE A 13 -12.06 14.92 26.32
N SER A 14 -12.54 15.51 25.23
CA SER A 14 -13.19 16.85 25.28
C SER A 14 -14.44 16.84 26.14
N GLY A 15 -15.21 15.75 26.14
CA GLY A 15 -16.33 15.55 27.06
C GLY A 15 -15.89 15.56 28.51
N MET A 16 -14.87 14.77 28.86
CA MET A 16 -14.30 14.70 30.20
C MET A 16 -13.69 16.07 30.69
N VAL A 17 -13.11 16.82 29.73
CA VAL A 17 -12.64 18.19 30.01
C VAL A 17 -13.81 19.13 30.33
N ALA A 18 -14.88 19.07 29.54
CA ALA A 18 -16.05 19.92 29.69
C ALA A 18 -16.83 19.65 31.02
N SER A 19 -16.89 18.36 31.42
CA SER A 19 -17.49 17.95 32.70
C SER A 19 -16.55 18.13 33.93
N ASN A 20 -15.34 18.67 33.74
CA ASN A 20 -14.28 18.79 34.75
C ASN A 20 -13.79 17.44 35.35
N GLU A 21 -14.12 16.32 34.75
CA GLU A 21 -13.68 14.97 35.20
C GLU A 21 -12.16 14.85 35.24
N ILE A 22 -11.47 15.33 34.16
CA ILE A 22 -10.00 15.31 34.11
C ILE A 22 -9.42 16.16 35.25
N THR A 23 -10.01 17.30 35.55
CA THR A 23 -9.58 18.15 36.69
C THR A 23 -9.76 17.44 38.03
N ALA A 24 -10.90 16.77 38.22
CA ALA A 24 -11.18 15.98 39.43
C ALA A 24 -10.20 14.80 39.58
N LEU A 25 -9.94 14.06 38.53
CA LEU A 25 -8.96 12.96 38.52
C LEU A 25 -7.53 13.46 38.85
N ARG A 26 -7.17 14.60 38.32
CA ARG A 26 -5.86 15.22 38.57
C ARG A 26 -5.74 15.72 40.03
N SER A 27 -6.82 16.26 40.63
CA SER A 27 -6.79 16.71 42.01
C SER A 27 -6.56 15.60 43.04
N ILE A 28 -6.90 14.36 42.70
CA ILE A 28 -6.59 13.17 43.52
C ILE A 28 -5.25 12.50 43.17
N GLY A 29 -4.41 13.17 42.34
CA GLY A 29 -3.04 12.74 42.01
C GLY A 29 -2.89 11.77 40.86
N ILE A 30 -3.94 11.51 40.04
CA ILE A 30 -3.84 10.65 38.88
C ILE A 30 -3.16 11.42 37.74
N SER A 31 -2.02 10.90 37.21
CA SER A 31 -1.29 11.50 36.10
C SER A 31 -2.07 11.43 34.80
N PHE A 32 -1.89 12.41 33.90
CA PHE A 32 -2.58 12.41 32.59
C PHE A 32 -2.23 11.18 31.69
N PRO A 33 -0.99 10.71 31.65
CA PRO A 33 -0.68 9.45 30.94
C PRO A 33 -1.49 8.25 31.46
N ARG A 34 -1.79 8.19 32.77
CA ARG A 34 -2.62 7.12 33.34
C ARG A 34 -4.08 7.23 32.92
N ILE A 35 -4.60 8.45 32.75
CA ILE A 35 -5.95 8.71 32.22
C ILE A 35 -6.01 8.29 30.74
N MET A 36 -4.92 8.45 29.99
CA MET A 36 -4.82 8.04 28.59
C MET A 36 -4.69 6.53 28.36
N LEU A 37 -4.25 5.78 29.35
CA LEU A 37 -3.94 4.36 29.20
C LEU A 37 -5.08 3.53 28.55
N PRO A 38 -6.36 3.65 28.96
CA PRO A 38 -7.45 2.92 28.32
C PRO A 38 -7.62 3.29 26.84
N PHE A 39 -7.42 4.55 26.45
CA PHE A 39 -7.48 4.97 25.05
C PHE A 39 -6.34 4.37 24.21
N LEU A 40 -5.14 4.26 24.80
CA LEU A 40 -4.00 3.62 24.15
C LEU A 40 -4.22 2.09 23.99
N ILE A 41 -4.79 1.43 24.99
CA ILE A 41 -5.13 0.00 24.92
C ILE A 41 -6.13 -0.25 23.77
N VAL A 42 -7.18 0.58 23.69
CA VAL A 42 -8.14 0.53 22.59
C VAL A 42 -7.46 0.83 21.26
N GLY A 43 -6.57 1.81 21.22
CA GLY A 43 -5.77 2.14 20.04
C GLY A 43 -4.91 0.98 19.56
N ILE A 44 -4.26 0.25 20.46
CA ILE A 44 -3.47 -0.97 20.16
C ILE A 44 -4.39 -2.07 19.61
N ALA A 45 -5.53 -2.34 20.27
CA ALA A 45 -6.48 -3.35 19.83
C ALA A 45 -7.01 -3.06 18.42
N LEU A 46 -7.40 -1.80 18.18
CA LEU A 46 -7.89 -1.36 16.86
C LEU A 46 -6.78 -1.31 15.80
N SER A 47 -5.53 -1.05 16.18
CA SER A 47 -4.37 -1.20 15.28
C SER A 47 -4.21 -2.66 14.83
N GLY A 48 -4.33 -3.63 15.75
CA GLY A 48 -4.34 -5.04 15.43
C GLY A 48 -5.48 -5.45 14.49
N ILE A 49 -6.69 -4.97 14.76
CA ILE A 49 -7.85 -5.19 13.88
C ILE A 49 -7.62 -4.58 12.50
N THR A 50 -7.05 -3.37 12.42
CA THR A 50 -6.71 -2.72 11.16
C THR A 50 -5.70 -3.55 10.37
N PHE A 51 -4.68 -4.08 11.03
CA PHE A 51 -3.69 -4.96 10.40
C PHE A 51 -4.34 -6.23 9.83
N LEU A 52 -5.16 -6.94 10.63
CA LEU A 52 -5.87 -8.14 10.19
C LEU A 52 -6.82 -7.85 9.02
N THR A 53 -7.50 -6.70 9.06
CA THR A 53 -8.38 -6.26 7.96
C THR A 53 -7.58 -6.03 6.69
N ASN A 54 -6.45 -5.33 6.77
CA ASN A 54 -5.58 -5.07 5.62
C ASN A 54 -4.91 -6.34 5.08
N GLU A 55 -4.67 -7.33 5.93
CA GLU A 55 -4.02 -8.58 5.52
C GLU A 55 -4.98 -9.58 4.88
N LYS A 56 -6.23 -9.67 5.35
CA LYS A 56 -7.19 -10.69 4.90
C LYS A 56 -8.39 -10.12 4.14
N ILE A 57 -9.03 -9.07 4.68
CA ILE A 57 -10.28 -8.56 4.13
C ILE A 57 -10.03 -7.69 2.91
N VAL A 58 -9.07 -6.78 2.99
CA VAL A 58 -8.77 -5.84 1.89
C VAL A 58 -8.32 -6.58 0.63
N PRO A 59 -7.36 -7.52 0.65
CA PRO A 59 -6.97 -8.27 -0.54
C PRO A 59 -8.14 -9.03 -1.18
N TRP A 60 -8.94 -9.72 -0.37
CA TRP A 60 -10.11 -10.43 -0.86
C TRP A 60 -11.16 -9.51 -1.50
N ALA A 61 -11.48 -8.40 -0.82
CA ALA A 61 -12.47 -7.44 -1.30
C ALA A 61 -11.99 -6.70 -2.56
N SER A 62 -10.72 -6.26 -2.58
CA SER A 62 -10.12 -5.59 -3.73
C SER A 62 -10.07 -6.51 -4.95
N HIS A 63 -9.64 -7.76 -4.77
CA HIS A 63 -9.61 -8.74 -5.86
C HIS A 63 -11.01 -9.00 -6.44
N LYS A 64 -12.02 -9.12 -5.59
CA LYS A 64 -13.41 -9.30 -6.04
C LYS A 64 -13.96 -8.06 -6.75
N SER A 65 -13.65 -6.87 -6.25
CA SER A 65 -14.04 -5.59 -6.87
C SER A 65 -13.40 -5.43 -8.24
N GLU A 66 -12.09 -5.64 -8.35
CA GLU A 66 -11.35 -5.55 -9.62
C GLU A 66 -11.88 -6.55 -10.66
N ASN A 67 -12.18 -7.78 -10.25
CA ASN A 67 -12.76 -8.78 -11.15
C ASN A 67 -14.14 -8.36 -11.67
N ILE A 68 -14.97 -7.71 -10.85
CA ILE A 68 -16.26 -7.18 -11.29
C ILE A 68 -16.05 -6.05 -12.32
N VAL A 69 -15.14 -5.13 -12.04
CA VAL A 69 -14.80 -4.02 -12.96
C VAL A 69 -14.24 -4.58 -14.27
N ARG A 70 -13.29 -5.51 -14.19
CA ARG A 70 -12.73 -6.20 -15.38
C ARG A 70 -13.83 -6.87 -16.21
N ASN A 71 -14.75 -7.62 -15.58
CA ASN A 71 -15.84 -8.28 -16.28
C ASN A 71 -16.86 -7.31 -16.89
N MET A 72 -17.12 -6.17 -16.25
CA MET A 72 -18.01 -5.13 -16.81
C MET A 72 -17.40 -4.48 -18.06
N ILE A 73 -16.11 -4.18 -18.02
CA ILE A 73 -15.39 -3.59 -19.15
C ILE A 73 -15.28 -4.60 -20.31
N LEU A 74 -15.01 -5.87 -20.03
CA LEU A 74 -14.98 -6.95 -21.06
C LEU A 74 -16.31 -7.13 -21.77
N LYS A 75 -17.46 -7.00 -21.06
CA LYS A 75 -18.80 -7.09 -21.69
C LYS A 75 -19.12 -5.91 -22.61
N GLN A 76 -18.43 -4.77 -22.46
CA GLN A 76 -18.63 -3.58 -23.32
C GLN A 76 -17.75 -3.53 -24.57
N GLN A 77 -17.05 -4.63 -24.92
CA GLN A 77 -16.14 -4.71 -26.09
C GLN A 77 -15.08 -3.60 -26.16
N VAL A 78 -14.78 -2.94 -25.06
CA VAL A 78 -13.65 -2.03 -24.97
C VAL A 78 -12.41 -2.88 -24.72
N PRO A 79 -11.40 -2.90 -25.59
CA PRO A 79 -10.18 -3.67 -25.35
C PRO A 79 -9.55 -3.15 -24.03
N LEU A 80 -9.47 -4.02 -23.05
CA LEU A 80 -8.83 -3.72 -21.77
C LEU A 80 -7.34 -3.51 -21.97
N ILE A 81 -6.94 -2.26 -21.99
CA ILE A 81 -5.54 -1.80 -22.07
C ILE A 81 -4.79 -2.06 -20.74
N HIS A 82 -5.13 -3.13 -20.00
CA HIS A 82 -4.46 -3.45 -18.72
C HIS A 82 -3.60 -4.70 -18.77
N SER A 83 -3.38 -5.26 -19.92
CA SER A 83 -2.53 -6.43 -20.13
C SER A 83 -1.26 -6.15 -20.91
N ASN A 84 -0.79 -4.95 -21.03
CA ASN A 84 0.55 -4.68 -21.55
C ASN A 84 1.61 -5.10 -20.54
N VAL A 85 1.66 -6.38 -20.20
CA VAL A 85 2.61 -6.94 -19.24
C VAL A 85 3.87 -7.32 -19.98
N PHE A 86 4.94 -6.54 -19.76
CA PHE A 86 6.28 -6.97 -20.11
C PHE A 86 6.86 -7.76 -18.95
N GLN A 87 7.19 -9.02 -19.18
CA GLN A 87 7.84 -9.86 -18.19
C GLN A 87 9.19 -10.36 -18.72
N LYS A 88 10.25 -10.13 -17.94
CA LYS A 88 11.52 -10.83 -18.18
C LYS A 88 11.39 -12.28 -17.71
N GLY A 89 11.61 -13.18 -18.62
CA GLY A 89 11.71 -14.61 -18.38
C GLY A 89 13.14 -15.07 -18.12
N PRO A 90 13.32 -16.36 -17.80
CA PRO A 90 14.63 -16.98 -17.81
C PRO A 90 15.27 -16.87 -19.19
N ASN A 91 16.59 -17.00 -19.27
CA ASN A 91 17.32 -16.97 -20.53
C ASN A 91 17.19 -15.66 -21.32
N ASN A 92 17.20 -14.49 -20.66
CA ASN A 92 17.20 -13.17 -21.31
C ASN A 92 16.03 -12.96 -22.30
N GLN A 93 14.93 -13.66 -22.10
CA GLN A 93 13.69 -13.52 -22.88
C GLN A 93 12.79 -12.48 -22.21
N THR A 94 12.08 -11.68 -23.02
CA THR A 94 11.05 -10.75 -22.53
C THR A 94 9.72 -11.12 -23.19
N PHE A 95 8.73 -11.39 -22.37
CA PHE A 95 7.38 -11.74 -22.80
C PHE A 95 6.50 -10.51 -22.71
N TYR A 96 5.71 -10.29 -23.74
CA TYR A 96 4.62 -9.33 -23.79
C TYR A 96 3.34 -10.07 -24.11
N VAL A 97 2.33 -9.90 -23.25
CA VAL A 97 0.99 -10.50 -23.46
C VAL A 97 -0.04 -9.38 -23.32
N GLN A 98 -0.86 -9.23 -24.37
CA GLN A 98 -1.87 -8.17 -24.38
C GLN A 98 -3.11 -8.54 -23.57
N VAL A 99 -3.61 -9.77 -23.68
CA VAL A 99 -4.79 -10.24 -22.96
C VAL A 99 -4.54 -11.61 -22.38
N VAL A 100 -4.89 -11.79 -21.11
CA VAL A 100 -4.80 -13.09 -20.42
C VAL A 100 -6.20 -13.48 -19.95
N ASP A 101 -6.72 -14.61 -20.45
CA ASP A 101 -7.99 -15.20 -20.05
C ASP A 101 -7.73 -16.42 -19.14
N GLU A 102 -7.92 -16.21 -17.84
CA GLU A 102 -7.73 -17.28 -16.84
C GLU A 102 -8.73 -18.43 -16.97
N GLN A 103 -9.98 -18.10 -17.32
CA GLN A 103 -11.05 -19.09 -17.30
C GLN A 103 -10.88 -20.11 -18.43
N ASN A 104 -10.44 -19.63 -19.59
CA ASN A 104 -10.25 -20.45 -20.77
C ASN A 104 -8.80 -20.88 -20.99
N LYS A 105 -7.86 -20.46 -20.13
CA LYS A 105 -6.42 -20.69 -20.27
C LYS A 105 -5.88 -20.22 -21.64
N ILE A 106 -6.27 -19.02 -22.06
CA ILE A 106 -5.88 -18.45 -23.36
C ILE A 106 -5.15 -17.12 -23.13
N LEU A 107 -4.01 -17.00 -23.80
CA LEU A 107 -3.28 -15.73 -23.94
C LEU A 107 -3.56 -15.20 -25.35
N GLN A 108 -3.74 -13.87 -25.50
CA GLN A 108 -3.98 -13.25 -26.79
C GLN A 108 -2.96 -12.15 -27.07
N ASN A 109 -2.59 -12.04 -28.34
CA ASN A 109 -1.61 -11.07 -28.86
C ASN A 109 -0.30 -11.11 -28.06
N ILE A 110 0.44 -12.20 -28.23
CA ILE A 110 1.69 -12.47 -27.53
C ILE A 110 2.84 -12.01 -28.39
N MET A 111 3.83 -11.38 -27.75
CA MET A 111 5.10 -11.06 -28.36
C MET A 111 6.22 -11.48 -27.42
N ILE A 112 7.18 -12.24 -27.94
CA ILE A 112 8.31 -12.77 -27.20
C ILE A 112 9.57 -12.23 -27.83
N PHE A 113 10.36 -11.53 -27.05
CA PHE A 113 11.68 -11.02 -27.43
C PHE A 113 12.75 -11.94 -26.83
N ASP A 114 13.50 -12.61 -27.69
CA ASP A 114 14.59 -13.50 -27.29
C ASP A 114 15.93 -12.87 -27.67
N LEU A 115 16.74 -12.53 -26.66
CA LEU A 115 18.03 -11.84 -26.80
C LEU A 115 19.23 -12.81 -26.76
N ASN A 116 18.99 -14.14 -26.77
CA ASN A 116 20.07 -15.12 -26.66
C ASN A 116 20.88 -15.30 -27.96
N ASP A 117 20.36 -14.92 -29.10
CA ASP A 117 20.88 -15.22 -30.42
C ASP A 117 21.52 -14.01 -31.14
N GLY A 118 22.17 -13.11 -30.46
CA GLY A 118 22.89 -11.99 -31.06
C GLY A 118 22.57 -10.63 -30.46
N ASP A 119 23.01 -9.56 -31.09
CA ASP A 119 22.85 -8.17 -30.63
C ASP A 119 21.40 -7.65 -30.79
N PHE A 120 20.60 -8.29 -31.65
CA PHE A 120 19.18 -7.97 -31.84
C PHE A 120 18.26 -9.13 -31.44
N PRO A 121 17.10 -8.82 -30.83
CA PRO A 121 16.18 -9.85 -30.40
C PRO A 121 15.56 -10.62 -31.58
N LYS A 122 15.42 -11.92 -31.41
CA LYS A 122 14.49 -12.73 -32.20
C LYS A 122 13.09 -12.45 -31.67
N ILE A 123 12.17 -12.00 -32.52
CA ILE A 123 10.81 -11.64 -32.13
C ILE A 123 9.86 -12.76 -32.61
N ILE A 124 9.13 -13.34 -31.67
CA ILE A 124 8.07 -14.30 -31.92
C ILE A 124 6.74 -13.63 -31.60
N THR A 125 5.83 -13.56 -32.56
CA THR A 125 4.48 -13.03 -32.37
C THR A 125 3.44 -14.12 -32.57
N ALA A 126 2.38 -14.13 -31.77
CA ALA A 126 1.27 -15.06 -31.95
C ALA A 126 -0.05 -14.38 -31.55
N LYS A 127 -1.13 -14.71 -32.30
CA LYS A 127 -2.48 -14.19 -32.00
C LYS A 127 -3.04 -14.81 -30.74
N GLN A 128 -2.78 -16.10 -30.52
CA GLN A 128 -3.24 -16.84 -29.35
C GLN A 128 -2.17 -17.81 -28.87
N ALA A 129 -2.18 -18.09 -27.57
CA ALA A 129 -1.50 -19.25 -27.01
C ALA A 129 -2.37 -19.90 -25.94
N THR A 130 -2.30 -21.21 -25.89
CA THR A 130 -2.77 -22.00 -24.76
C THR A 130 -1.57 -22.55 -24.02
N TRP A 131 -1.70 -22.82 -22.73
CA TRP A 131 -0.60 -23.34 -21.93
C TRP A 131 -1.01 -24.61 -21.20
N ASP A 132 -0.03 -25.51 -21.10
CA ASP A 132 -0.12 -26.71 -20.31
C ASP A 132 1.20 -26.89 -19.55
N ASP A 133 1.13 -26.79 -18.21
CA ASP A 133 2.26 -26.77 -17.27
C ASP A 133 3.44 -25.86 -17.72
N LYS A 134 4.42 -26.41 -18.43
CA LYS A 134 5.64 -25.70 -18.86
C LYS A 134 5.72 -25.48 -20.37
N CYS A 135 4.65 -25.71 -21.10
CA CYS A 135 4.61 -25.57 -22.55
C CYS A 135 3.54 -24.58 -22.98
N TRP A 136 3.94 -23.66 -23.86
CA TRP A 136 3.01 -22.77 -24.53
C TRP A 136 2.79 -23.24 -25.97
N TYR A 137 1.55 -23.37 -26.35
CA TYR A 137 1.14 -23.70 -27.73
C TYR A 137 0.67 -22.41 -28.38
N LEU A 138 1.53 -21.82 -29.18
CA LEU A 138 1.30 -20.58 -29.90
C LEU A 138 0.57 -20.88 -31.21
N SER A 139 -0.51 -20.17 -31.50
CA SER A 139 -1.28 -20.35 -32.72
C SER A 139 -1.34 -19.05 -33.53
N ASN A 140 -1.24 -19.21 -34.85
CA ASN A 140 -1.29 -18.14 -35.86
C ASN A 140 -0.28 -17.01 -35.57
N GLY A 141 1.00 -17.30 -35.75
CA GLY A 141 2.08 -16.39 -35.46
C GLY A 141 3.16 -16.31 -36.53
N SER A 142 4.15 -15.49 -36.23
CA SER A 142 5.34 -15.33 -37.06
C SER A 142 6.60 -15.16 -36.20
N ILE A 143 7.72 -15.62 -36.73
CA ILE A 143 9.05 -15.48 -36.13
C ILE A 143 9.86 -14.56 -37.04
N HIS A 144 10.46 -13.53 -36.43
CA HIS A 144 11.33 -12.57 -37.10
C HIS A 144 12.72 -12.65 -36.50
N LYS A 145 13.74 -12.81 -37.33
CA LYS A 145 15.15 -12.73 -36.91
C LYS A 145 15.82 -11.56 -37.64
N PHE A 146 16.55 -10.75 -36.87
CA PHE A 146 17.24 -9.58 -37.36
C PHE A 146 18.76 -9.78 -37.34
N ASP A 147 19.47 -9.08 -38.23
CA ASP A 147 20.92 -9.01 -38.27
C ASP A 147 21.43 -7.95 -37.31
N ARG A 148 22.76 -7.88 -37.11
CA ARG A 148 23.47 -6.88 -36.30
C ARG A 148 23.18 -5.42 -36.68
N ASP A 149 22.79 -5.18 -37.92
CA ASP A 149 22.40 -3.88 -38.45
C ASP A 149 20.89 -3.58 -38.29
N GLY A 150 20.13 -4.48 -37.64
CA GLY A 150 18.68 -4.34 -37.48
C GLY A 150 17.86 -4.65 -38.72
N LYS A 151 18.48 -5.23 -39.76
CA LYS A 151 17.78 -5.67 -40.96
C LYS A 151 17.16 -7.05 -40.78
N LEU A 152 15.95 -7.23 -41.30
CA LEU A 152 15.26 -8.51 -41.27
C LEU A 152 16.05 -9.55 -42.07
N LEU A 153 16.58 -10.58 -41.40
CA LEU A 153 17.28 -11.71 -42.04
C LEU A 153 16.30 -12.70 -42.66
N TRP A 154 15.33 -13.11 -41.88
CA TRP A 154 14.26 -13.99 -42.34
C TRP A 154 13.01 -13.87 -41.50
N GLN A 155 11.89 -14.26 -42.05
CA GLN A 155 10.60 -14.37 -41.41
C GLN A 155 9.99 -15.71 -41.73
N ALA A 156 9.43 -16.38 -40.72
CA ALA A 156 8.67 -17.62 -40.89
C ALA A 156 7.31 -17.47 -40.23
N ASN A 157 6.26 -17.86 -40.95
CA ASN A 157 4.91 -17.92 -40.40
C ASN A 157 4.63 -19.34 -39.91
N PHE A 158 3.89 -19.50 -38.84
CA PHE A 158 3.48 -20.79 -38.33
C PHE A 158 1.98 -20.77 -37.95
N ASN A 159 1.33 -21.88 -38.11
CA ASN A 159 -0.04 -22.07 -37.63
C ASN A 159 -0.02 -22.52 -36.16
N ASP A 160 0.87 -23.45 -35.83
CA ASP A 160 1.07 -23.95 -34.47
C ASP A 160 2.56 -24.05 -34.19
N PHE A 161 2.97 -23.55 -33.02
CA PHE A 161 4.34 -23.56 -32.55
C PHE A 161 4.40 -23.87 -31.07
N LYS A 162 5.13 -24.92 -30.68
CA LYS A 162 5.31 -25.30 -29.27
C LYS A 162 6.55 -24.61 -28.72
N LEU A 163 6.36 -23.79 -27.71
CA LEU A 163 7.44 -23.11 -26.96
C LEU A 163 7.54 -23.70 -25.57
N GLN A 164 8.71 -24.14 -25.18
CA GLN A 164 8.98 -24.54 -23.81
C GLN A 164 9.34 -23.29 -22.98
N VAL A 165 8.54 -22.99 -21.98
CA VAL A 165 8.68 -21.78 -21.17
C VAL A 165 8.75 -22.19 -19.70
N ASP A 166 9.87 -21.91 -19.05
CA ASP A 166 10.08 -22.17 -17.62
C ASP A 166 9.44 -21.08 -16.73
N ILE A 167 8.30 -20.54 -17.14
CA ILE A 167 7.53 -19.57 -16.37
C ILE A 167 6.16 -20.18 -16.07
N ASP A 168 5.79 -20.20 -14.79
CA ASP A 168 4.42 -20.57 -14.41
C ASP A 168 3.48 -19.43 -14.84
N VAL A 169 2.46 -19.79 -15.64
CA VAL A 169 1.45 -18.81 -16.08
C VAL A 169 0.75 -18.16 -14.89
N LYS A 170 0.70 -18.82 -13.74
CA LYS A 170 0.24 -18.22 -12.48
C LYS A 170 1.03 -16.96 -12.10
N ASP A 171 2.28 -16.86 -12.52
CA ASP A 171 3.09 -15.66 -12.29
C ASP A 171 2.61 -14.48 -13.13
N PHE A 172 2.07 -14.70 -14.34
CA PHE A 172 1.39 -13.66 -15.12
C PHE A 172 0.11 -13.19 -14.45
N PHE A 173 -0.64 -14.10 -13.83
CA PHE A 173 -1.84 -13.75 -13.07
C PHE A 173 -1.52 -13.00 -11.78
N ALA A 174 -0.46 -13.39 -11.09
CA ALA A 174 0.01 -12.69 -9.91
C ALA A 174 0.43 -11.24 -10.22
N MET A 175 0.98 -10.98 -11.41
CA MET A 175 1.34 -9.64 -11.87
C MET A 175 0.14 -8.75 -12.22
N GLN A 176 -1.04 -9.32 -12.48
CA GLN A 176 -2.27 -8.55 -12.67
C GLN A 176 -2.87 -8.05 -11.35
N LYS A 177 -2.43 -8.61 -10.21
CA LYS A 177 -2.88 -8.13 -8.90
C LYS A 177 -2.17 -6.82 -8.57
N THR A 178 -2.96 -5.83 -8.18
CA THR A 178 -2.41 -4.61 -7.60
C THR A 178 -1.84 -4.89 -6.21
N PRO A 179 -0.88 -4.08 -5.69
CA PRO A 179 -0.37 -4.25 -4.33
C PRO A 179 -1.46 -4.30 -3.24
N SER A 180 -2.62 -3.68 -3.51
CA SER A 180 -3.79 -3.69 -2.63
C SER A 180 -4.52 -5.05 -2.60
N GLU A 181 -4.42 -5.84 -3.68
CA GLU A 181 -5.02 -7.17 -3.80
C GLU A 181 -4.15 -8.29 -3.23
N MET A 182 -2.90 -7.97 -2.89
CA MET A 182 -1.93 -8.94 -2.39
C MET A 182 -1.92 -8.95 -0.86
N THR A 183 -1.71 -10.11 -0.27
CA THR A 183 -1.30 -10.24 1.13
C THR A 183 0.15 -9.73 1.30
N THR A 184 0.58 -9.53 2.53
CA THR A 184 1.96 -9.10 2.82
C THR A 184 2.98 -10.11 2.28
N ASP A 185 2.72 -11.41 2.43
CA ASP A 185 3.60 -12.47 1.94
C ASP A 185 3.63 -12.55 0.41
N GLU A 186 2.46 -12.43 -0.25
CA GLU A 186 2.37 -12.38 -1.71
C GLU A 186 3.13 -11.18 -2.27
N LEU A 187 2.94 -10.00 -1.68
CA LEU A 187 3.60 -8.78 -2.12
C LEU A 187 5.12 -8.86 -1.94
N LYS A 188 5.61 -9.45 -0.83
CA LYS A 188 7.04 -9.68 -0.61
C LYS A 188 7.63 -10.60 -1.67
N LYS A 189 7.00 -11.75 -1.92
CA LYS A 189 7.44 -12.70 -2.96
C LYS A 189 7.47 -12.05 -4.35
N GLN A 190 6.50 -11.19 -4.66
CA GLN A 190 6.45 -10.48 -5.92
C GLN A 190 7.59 -9.46 -6.04
N ILE A 191 7.89 -8.73 -4.95
CA ILE A 191 9.04 -7.81 -4.90
C ILE A 191 10.35 -8.55 -5.15
N ASP A 192 10.55 -9.71 -4.51
CA ASP A 192 11.77 -10.50 -4.65
C ASP A 192 11.92 -11.00 -6.10
N LYS A 193 10.86 -11.59 -6.70
CA LYS A 193 10.86 -12.03 -8.09
C LYS A 193 11.15 -10.91 -9.10
N MET A 194 10.55 -9.73 -8.90
CA MET A 194 10.77 -8.58 -9.79
C MET A 194 12.18 -8.00 -9.61
N ALA A 195 12.71 -7.99 -8.38
CA ALA A 195 14.09 -7.55 -8.10
C ALA A 195 15.11 -8.48 -8.79
N ASP A 196 14.91 -9.80 -8.70
CA ASP A 196 15.76 -10.80 -9.38
C ASP A 196 15.73 -10.64 -10.90
N SER A 197 14.60 -10.19 -11.45
CA SER A 197 14.45 -9.86 -12.88
C SER A 197 15.01 -8.47 -13.27
N GLY A 198 15.61 -7.73 -12.33
CA GLY A 198 16.18 -6.40 -12.57
C GLY A 198 15.14 -5.29 -12.81
N GLN A 199 13.86 -5.52 -12.44
CA GLN A 199 12.80 -4.51 -12.56
C GLN A 199 12.82 -3.54 -11.36
N ASP A 200 12.32 -2.32 -11.57
CA ASP A 200 12.18 -1.35 -10.46
C ASP A 200 11.05 -1.78 -9.51
N THR A 201 11.43 -2.07 -8.28
CA THR A 201 10.52 -2.54 -7.23
C THR A 201 10.23 -1.46 -6.17
N ARG A 202 10.65 -0.21 -6.38
CA ARG A 202 10.53 0.86 -5.38
C ARG A 202 9.09 1.11 -4.97
N GLU A 203 8.20 1.21 -5.94
CA GLU A 203 6.78 1.43 -5.70
C GLU A 203 6.17 0.32 -4.81
N MET A 204 6.40 -0.93 -5.17
CA MET A 204 5.91 -2.08 -4.40
C MET A 204 6.52 -2.15 -3.00
N LYS A 205 7.81 -1.80 -2.85
CA LYS A 205 8.47 -1.72 -1.53
C LYS A 205 7.85 -0.65 -0.64
N VAL A 206 7.45 0.50 -1.21
CA VAL A 206 6.72 1.54 -0.46
C VAL A 206 5.37 1.02 0.00
N ASP A 207 4.59 0.39 -0.90
CA ASP A 207 3.28 -0.16 -0.57
C ASP A 207 3.37 -1.30 0.47
N TYR A 208 4.41 -2.11 0.40
CA TYR A 208 4.72 -3.12 1.42
C TYR A 208 4.92 -2.50 2.81
N GLN A 209 5.72 -1.42 2.91
CA GLN A 209 5.95 -0.73 4.18
C GLN A 209 4.68 -0.05 4.71
N ILE A 210 3.82 0.46 3.81
CA ILE A 210 2.55 1.09 4.20
C ILE A 210 1.59 0.08 4.84
N LYS A 211 1.63 -1.20 4.47
CA LYS A 211 0.81 -2.24 5.13
C LYS A 211 1.07 -2.35 6.63
N PHE A 212 2.28 -2.02 7.08
CA PHE A 212 2.66 -2.01 8.50
C PHE A 212 2.47 -0.63 9.15
N SER A 213 2.82 0.44 8.45
CA SER A 213 2.74 1.79 9.01
C SER A 213 1.30 2.28 9.18
N LEU A 214 0.39 1.91 8.28
CA LEU A 214 -1.01 2.34 8.31
C LEU A 214 -1.79 1.83 9.54
N PRO A 215 -1.68 0.57 9.99
CA PRO A 215 -2.28 0.13 11.25
C PRO A 215 -1.79 0.91 12.46
N LEU A 216 -0.49 1.23 12.53
CA LEU A 216 0.08 2.02 13.62
C LEU A 216 -0.42 3.46 13.66
N ALA A 217 -0.87 4.00 12.53
CA ALA A 217 -1.53 5.30 12.49
C ALA A 217 -2.74 5.36 13.43
N SER A 218 -3.44 4.25 13.65
CA SER A 218 -4.56 4.15 14.59
C SER A 218 -4.13 4.44 16.03
N LEU A 219 -3.02 3.86 16.46
CA LEU A 219 -2.45 4.10 17.80
C LEU A 219 -1.96 5.55 17.96
N ILE A 220 -1.26 6.04 16.94
CA ILE A 220 -0.66 7.38 16.96
C ILE A 220 -1.71 8.47 16.94
N THR A 221 -2.82 8.27 16.23
CA THR A 221 -3.94 9.21 16.24
C THR A 221 -4.63 9.25 17.60
N ALA A 222 -4.75 8.11 18.31
CA ALA A 222 -5.21 8.11 19.69
C ALA A 222 -4.24 8.88 20.62
N LEU A 223 -2.94 8.68 20.43
CA LEU A 223 -1.88 9.32 21.23
C LEU A 223 -1.90 10.85 21.09
N ILE A 224 -2.06 11.40 19.89
CA ILE A 224 -2.07 12.85 19.67
C ILE A 224 -3.43 13.48 19.99
N GLY A 225 -4.52 12.74 19.78
CA GLY A 225 -5.89 13.27 19.96
C GLY A 225 -6.18 13.70 21.38
N ALA A 226 -5.72 12.95 22.38
CA ALA A 226 -5.99 13.24 23.78
C ALA A 226 -5.31 14.53 24.30
N PRO A 227 -3.99 14.76 24.11
CA PRO A 227 -3.36 16.00 24.53
C PRO A 227 -3.93 17.24 23.83
N LEU A 228 -4.28 17.13 22.55
CA LEU A 228 -4.89 18.21 21.79
C LEU A 228 -6.25 18.61 22.38
N SER A 229 -7.04 17.62 22.81
CA SER A 229 -8.35 17.86 23.40
C SER A 229 -8.28 18.62 24.72
N VAL A 230 -7.25 18.37 25.53
CA VAL A 230 -7.04 19.07 26.81
C VAL A 230 -6.58 20.50 26.59
N LYS A 231 -5.78 20.78 25.58
CA LYS A 231 -5.30 22.13 25.24
C LYS A 231 -6.35 22.97 24.53
N ALA A 232 -7.40 22.36 24.01
CA ALA A 232 -8.50 23.09 23.39
C ALA A 232 -9.21 23.98 24.40
N PRO A 233 -9.56 25.23 24.05
CA PRO A 233 -10.32 26.09 24.93
C PRO A 233 -11.63 25.41 25.36
N ARG A 234 -12.11 25.69 26.59
CA ARG A 234 -13.37 25.18 27.14
C ARG A 234 -14.63 25.48 26.28
N SER A 235 -14.45 26.19 25.18
CA SER A 235 -15.49 26.62 24.23
C SER A 235 -16.18 25.50 23.43
N GLY A 236 -15.90 24.23 23.71
CA GLY A 236 -16.77 23.15 23.28
C GLY A 236 -16.13 22.11 22.35
N LYS A 237 -16.91 21.04 22.16
CA LYS A 237 -16.60 19.87 21.34
C LYS A 237 -16.21 20.22 19.88
N MET A 238 -16.69 21.36 19.37
CA MET A 238 -16.40 21.84 18.00
C MET A 238 -14.91 22.07 17.73
N MET A 239 -14.17 22.62 18.71
CA MET A 239 -12.73 22.89 18.54
C MET A 239 -11.90 21.61 18.51
N GLY A 240 -12.28 20.60 19.30
CA GLY A 240 -11.66 19.28 19.23
C GLY A 240 -11.84 18.62 17.86
N ILE A 241 -13.03 18.76 17.28
CA ILE A 241 -13.31 18.28 15.92
C ILE A 241 -12.43 19.01 14.90
N ALA A 242 -12.32 20.34 14.97
CA ALA A 242 -11.48 21.13 14.07
C ALA A 242 -10.00 20.70 14.13
N TYR A 243 -9.45 20.49 15.35
CA TYR A 243 -8.09 19.97 15.51
C TYR A 243 -7.93 18.57 14.94
N SER A 244 -8.94 17.70 15.07
CA SER A 244 -8.91 16.36 14.47
C SER A 244 -8.80 16.43 12.94
N PHE A 245 -9.56 17.30 12.29
CA PHE A 245 -9.44 17.53 10.84
C PHE A 245 -8.04 18.01 10.46
N GLY A 246 -7.46 18.96 11.23
CA GLY A 246 -6.11 19.47 11.00
C GLY A 246 -5.07 18.34 11.07
N VAL A 247 -5.12 17.50 12.11
CA VAL A 247 -4.20 16.37 12.27
C VAL A 247 -4.32 15.37 11.12
N ILE A 248 -5.55 15.00 10.75
CA ILE A 248 -5.82 14.08 9.65
C ILE A 248 -5.28 14.65 8.34
N PHE A 249 -5.57 15.93 8.08
CA PHE A 249 -5.10 16.61 6.88
C PHE A 249 -3.56 16.57 6.79
N VAL A 250 -2.87 16.94 7.86
CA VAL A 250 -1.41 16.92 7.92
C VAL A 250 -0.87 15.50 7.73
N TYR A 251 -1.45 14.51 8.43
CA TYR A 251 -1.04 13.11 8.33
C TYR A 251 -1.11 12.58 6.90
N TYR A 252 -2.26 12.75 6.22
CA TYR A 252 -2.42 12.22 4.85
C TYR A 252 -1.59 12.99 3.82
N ASN A 253 -1.37 14.30 4.01
CA ASN A 253 -0.46 15.04 3.16
C ASN A 253 0.99 14.57 3.32
N LEU A 254 1.48 14.38 4.54
CA LEU A 254 2.80 13.83 4.80
C LEU A 254 2.96 12.43 4.20
N MET A 255 1.93 11.58 4.32
CA MET A 255 1.92 10.24 3.73
C MET A 255 1.98 10.29 2.21
N SER A 256 1.21 11.20 1.58
CA SER A 256 1.20 11.36 0.12
C SER A 256 2.55 11.86 -0.41
N ILE A 257 3.12 12.86 0.23
CA ILE A 257 4.42 13.42 -0.12
C ILE A 257 5.53 12.37 0.10
N GLY A 258 5.53 11.70 1.24
CA GLY A 258 6.50 10.65 1.55
C GLY A 258 6.46 9.51 0.54
N ARG A 259 5.23 9.06 0.16
CA ARG A 259 5.03 8.05 -0.87
C ARG A 259 5.57 8.52 -2.23
N ALA A 260 5.28 9.76 -2.64
CA ALA A 260 5.76 10.31 -3.92
C ALA A 260 7.29 10.39 -3.97
N PHE A 261 7.94 10.87 -2.92
CA PHE A 261 9.39 10.98 -2.85
C PHE A 261 10.09 9.61 -2.84
N ALA A 262 9.49 8.62 -2.16
CA ALA A 262 10.04 7.27 -2.12
C ALA A 262 9.88 6.55 -3.48
N ARG A 263 8.77 6.73 -4.18
CA ARG A 263 8.55 6.19 -5.52
C ARG A 263 9.54 6.78 -6.54
N ASN A 264 9.82 8.07 -6.44
CA ASN A 264 10.80 8.74 -7.28
C ASN A 264 12.26 8.45 -6.89
N GLY A 265 12.50 7.66 -5.83
CA GLY A 265 13.84 7.27 -5.39
C GLY A 265 14.61 8.37 -4.64
N ILE A 266 13.96 9.46 -4.25
CA ILE A 266 14.58 10.57 -3.49
C ILE A 266 14.87 10.12 -2.05
N ILE A 267 13.98 9.33 -1.46
CA ILE A 267 14.10 8.77 -0.11
C ILE A 267 13.89 7.26 -0.15
N SER A 268 14.33 6.55 0.91
CA SER A 268 14.11 5.12 1.00
C SER A 268 12.61 4.77 1.14
N PRO A 269 12.16 3.61 0.64
CA PRO A 269 10.78 3.14 0.80
C PRO A 269 10.31 3.10 2.25
N PHE A 270 11.21 2.76 3.17
CA PHE A 270 10.95 2.77 4.60
C PHE A 270 10.64 4.20 5.10
N MET A 271 11.51 5.17 4.80
CA MET A 271 11.29 6.56 5.21
C MET A 271 9.99 7.14 4.65
N GLY A 272 9.68 6.85 3.37
CA GLY A 272 8.45 7.32 2.74
C GLY A 272 7.16 6.84 3.42
N ALA A 273 7.17 5.60 3.93
CA ALA A 273 6.02 5.02 4.59
C ALA A 273 5.92 5.35 6.09
N TRP A 274 7.07 5.50 6.79
CA TRP A 274 7.10 5.64 8.24
C TRP A 274 7.23 7.08 8.72
N CYS A 275 7.71 8.01 7.87
CA CYS A 275 7.89 9.42 8.22
C CYS A 275 6.63 10.07 8.83
N PRO A 276 5.40 9.91 8.29
CA PRO A 276 4.20 10.48 8.88
C PRO A 276 3.92 9.94 10.28
N VAL A 277 4.11 8.63 10.45
CA VAL A 277 3.90 7.90 11.71
C VAL A 277 4.88 8.40 12.78
N ILE A 278 6.15 8.55 12.42
CA ILE A 278 7.20 9.02 13.33
C ILE A 278 6.96 10.49 13.71
N ILE A 279 6.70 11.36 12.73
CA ILE A 279 6.49 12.80 12.99
C ILE A 279 5.28 13.02 13.90
N ILE A 280 4.13 12.46 13.54
CA ILE A 280 2.89 12.65 14.31
C ILE A 280 2.99 11.94 15.67
N GLY A 281 3.65 10.78 15.73
CA GLY A 281 3.89 10.06 16.98
C GLY A 281 4.78 10.82 17.96
N THR A 282 5.90 11.37 17.48
CA THR A 282 6.78 12.20 18.31
C THR A 282 6.08 13.47 18.79
N LEU A 283 5.32 14.13 17.92
CA LEU A 283 4.49 15.28 18.31
C LEU A 283 3.47 14.89 19.39
N GLY A 284 2.81 13.73 19.25
CA GLY A 284 1.88 13.22 20.25
C GLY A 284 2.53 13.00 21.62
N VAL A 285 3.71 12.39 21.64
CA VAL A 285 4.50 12.17 22.86
C VAL A 285 4.92 13.51 23.50
N ILE A 286 5.46 14.44 22.71
CA ILE A 286 5.84 15.79 23.20
C ILE A 286 4.64 16.51 23.78
N LEU A 287 3.50 16.47 23.11
CA LEU A 287 2.28 17.11 23.60
C LEU A 287 1.77 16.48 24.90
N LEU A 288 1.89 15.17 25.04
CA LEU A 288 1.53 14.43 26.26
C LEU A 288 2.35 14.93 27.47
N PHE A 289 3.68 14.98 27.31
CA PHE A 289 4.56 15.47 28.38
C PHE A 289 4.33 16.97 28.69
N ASN A 290 4.08 17.78 27.69
CA ASN A 290 3.78 19.20 27.88
C ASN A 290 2.46 19.43 28.63
N VAL A 291 1.46 18.58 28.39
CA VAL A 291 0.19 18.64 29.14
C VAL A 291 0.45 18.28 30.60
N GLU A 292 1.20 17.19 30.85
CA GLU A 292 1.54 16.80 32.25
C GLU A 292 2.30 17.90 32.99
N TYR A 293 3.36 18.42 32.38
CA TYR A 293 4.15 19.51 32.98
C TYR A 293 3.33 20.78 33.27
N SER A 294 2.43 21.15 32.36
CA SER A 294 1.55 22.33 32.52
C SER A 294 0.58 22.18 33.71
N PHE A 295 0.12 20.98 33.99
CA PHE A 295 -0.71 20.71 35.16
C PHE A 295 0.10 20.74 36.45
N ASP A 296 1.29 20.15 36.48
CA ASP A 296 2.15 20.15 37.66
C ASP A 296 2.56 21.59 38.06
N LYS A 297 2.93 22.41 37.08
CA LYS A 297 3.25 23.83 37.33
C LYS A 297 2.09 24.58 37.94
N LYS A 298 0.85 24.44 37.45
CA LYS A 298 -0.34 25.07 38.02
C LYS A 298 -0.65 24.60 39.45
N SER A 299 -0.43 23.32 39.72
CA SER A 299 -0.62 22.76 41.06
C SER A 299 0.35 23.37 42.08
N ILE A 300 1.60 23.57 41.68
CA ILE A 300 2.65 24.20 42.50
C ILE A 300 2.31 25.70 42.72
N GLU A 301 1.91 26.44 41.69
CA GLU A 301 1.53 27.86 41.80
C GLU A 301 0.37 28.08 42.78
N ILE A 302 -0.63 27.19 42.81
CA ILE A 302 -1.76 27.24 43.73
C ILE A 302 -1.30 26.97 45.17
N LEU A 303 -0.37 26.04 45.39
CA LEU A 303 0.20 25.73 46.70
C LEU A 303 1.05 26.87 47.28
N TRP A 304 1.67 27.69 46.45
CA TRP A 304 2.46 28.86 46.87
C TRP A 304 1.62 30.12 47.06
N ALA A 305 0.37 30.13 46.55
CA ALA A 305 -0.56 31.24 46.62
C ALA A 305 -1.56 31.11 47.79
N SER A 306 -1.60 29.96 48.47
CA SER A 306 -2.39 29.67 49.70
C SER A 306 -1.54 29.78 50.94
#